data_4a8bf4bc14d8720dd30406d97c9f018d
#
_entry.id   4a8bf4bc14d8720dd30406d97c9f018d
#
_cell.length_a   1.000
_cell.length_b   1.000
_cell.length_c   1.000
_cell.angle_alpha   90.00
_cell.angle_beta   90.00
_cell.angle_gamma   90.00
#
_symmetry.space_group_name_H-M   'P 1'
#
loop_
_entity.id
_entity.type
_entity.pdbx_description
1 polymer ?
#
loop_
_entity_poly.entity_id
_entity_poly.type
_entity_poly.pdbx_seq_one_letter_code
_entity_poly.pdbx_strand_id
1 'polypeptide(L)'
;MKKTILFLCLCYLVGVTYAQEPFRVMFYNVENLFDCQHDTLKNDYEFLPDAPKGWTQARYHDKLAKIAKVIIATGEENVPDLVGLCEVENDHCLKDLTENSPLREAGYRYVMTDSPDERGIDVALLYQRGSFKLLGKNSLSVPYKEMERRPTRDILHVMGQVASGDTLDVFVCHMPSRAGGEEKSEPYRLFTAQILNIAADSIMNLRQHPNVMIMGDFNDYPTNNSIAKVLGAVAPKGEVQAKKLYNLMDGRKEGTYPLRVILFHNYGIDQTVEMDSKGNIVILLSGISVPVPALTQIEGLQSIQIFLKHLRAVMASHLFHGNVHQYSKEDPVADRQRMLIDLV
;
A
#
# COMPACT_ATOMS: atom_id res chain seq x y z
N MET A 1 28.33 -37.76 34.67
CA MET A 1 27.08 -37.88 33.91
C MET A 1 26.05 -36.78 34.17
N LYS A 2 25.61 -36.50 35.42
CA LYS A 2 24.59 -35.43 35.66
C LYS A 2 25.04 -34.02 35.24
N LYS A 3 26.33 -33.68 35.47
CA LYS A 3 26.89 -32.37 35.06
C LYS A 3 27.03 -32.23 33.53
N THR A 4 27.33 -33.32 32.83
CA THR A 4 27.44 -33.32 31.36
C THR A 4 26.07 -33.17 30.69
N ILE A 5 25.03 -33.84 31.26
CA ILE A 5 23.64 -33.71 30.78
C ILE A 5 23.14 -32.28 31.00
N LEU A 6 23.40 -31.66 32.16
CA LEU A 6 23.01 -30.30 32.45
C LEU A 6 23.69 -29.31 31.50
N PHE A 7 24.97 -29.51 31.17
CA PHE A 7 25.67 -28.68 30.20
C PHE A 7 25.13 -28.82 28.78
N LEU A 8 24.79 -30.03 28.34
CA LEU A 8 24.14 -30.26 27.04
C LEU A 8 22.74 -29.67 26.97
N CYS A 9 21.95 -29.75 28.05
CA CYS A 9 20.64 -29.09 28.13
C CYS A 9 20.78 -27.56 28.12
N LEU A 10 21.79 -27.00 28.77
CA LEU A 10 22.06 -25.57 28.74
C LEU A 10 22.49 -25.09 27.34
N CYS A 11 23.35 -25.86 26.65
CA CYS A 11 23.73 -25.58 25.27
C CYS A 11 22.53 -25.71 24.29
N TYR A 12 21.60 -26.62 24.56
CA TYR A 12 20.38 -26.76 23.75
C TYR A 12 19.41 -25.58 23.98
N LEU A 13 19.31 -25.05 25.20
CA LEU A 13 18.51 -23.88 25.54
C LEU A 13 19.10 -22.56 25.01
N VAL A 14 20.43 -22.46 24.87
CA VAL A 14 21.09 -21.26 24.29
C VAL A 14 21.04 -21.27 22.75
N GLY A 15 20.79 -22.45 22.11
CA GLY A 15 20.84 -22.62 20.65
C GLY A 15 19.57 -22.21 19.90
N VAL A 16 18.52 -21.71 20.54
CA VAL A 16 17.21 -21.48 19.86
C VAL A 16 16.67 -20.07 20.08
N THR A 17 17.51 -19.09 20.35
CA THR A 17 17.09 -17.70 20.12
C THR A 17 17.43 -17.33 18.67
N TYR A 18 16.64 -17.81 17.73
CA TYR A 18 16.60 -17.17 16.42
C TYR A 18 16.05 -15.77 16.64
N ALA A 19 16.92 -14.78 16.57
CA ALA A 19 16.46 -13.41 16.41
C ALA A 19 15.63 -13.41 15.13
N GLN A 20 14.33 -13.12 15.23
CA GLN A 20 13.49 -12.99 14.05
C GLN A 20 14.02 -11.81 13.26
N GLU A 21 14.41 -12.05 12.01
CA GLU A 21 14.82 -10.98 11.10
C GLU A 21 13.70 -9.95 11.00
N PRO A 22 14.01 -8.64 11.08
CA PRO A 22 13.00 -7.61 10.97
C PRO A 22 12.35 -7.65 9.57
N PHE A 23 11.02 -7.55 9.54
CA PHE A 23 10.27 -7.45 8.30
C PHE A 23 10.31 -6.00 7.81
N ARG A 24 10.98 -5.77 6.67
CA ARG A 24 11.26 -4.43 6.13
C ARG A 24 10.26 -4.04 5.07
N VAL A 25 9.67 -2.86 5.19
CA VAL A 25 8.73 -2.33 4.23
C VAL A 25 9.17 -0.96 3.75
N MET A 26 9.13 -0.76 2.44
CA MET A 26 9.48 0.49 1.79
C MET A 26 8.32 0.97 0.92
N PHE A 27 8.09 2.28 0.86
CA PHE A 27 7.27 2.91 -0.17
C PHE A 27 8.12 3.90 -0.98
N TYR A 28 7.99 3.87 -2.32
CA TYR A 28 8.77 4.71 -3.21
C TYR A 28 7.93 5.19 -4.41
N ASN A 29 7.76 6.51 -4.54
CA ASN A 29 7.29 7.11 -5.78
C ASN A 29 8.48 7.18 -6.75
N VAL A 30 8.41 6.43 -7.84
CA VAL A 30 9.51 6.32 -8.82
C VAL A 30 9.55 7.46 -9.84
N GLU A 31 8.65 8.44 -9.72
CA GLU A 31 8.63 9.65 -10.55
C GLU A 31 8.57 9.35 -12.05
N ASN A 32 7.49 8.70 -12.49
CA ASN A 32 7.22 8.36 -13.90
C ASN A 32 8.22 7.36 -14.49
N LEU A 33 8.13 6.11 -14.08
CA LEU A 33 8.82 5.00 -14.72
C LEU A 33 8.03 4.56 -15.95
N PHE A 34 8.39 5.10 -17.12
CA PHE A 34 7.83 4.76 -18.43
C PHE A 34 8.87 3.99 -19.23
N ASP A 35 8.41 3.06 -20.06
CA ASP A 35 9.24 2.51 -21.13
C ASP A 35 9.34 3.50 -22.31
N CYS A 36 9.90 3.10 -23.42
CA CYS A 36 10.05 3.98 -24.58
C CYS A 36 9.05 3.66 -25.70
N GLN A 37 7.98 2.92 -25.38
CA GLN A 37 6.97 2.48 -26.33
C GLN A 37 5.67 3.21 -26.05
N HIS A 38 5.00 3.69 -27.10
CA HIS A 38 3.73 4.38 -26.96
C HIS A 38 2.59 3.41 -26.72
N ASP A 39 1.86 3.59 -25.60
CA ASP A 39 0.56 2.98 -25.41
C ASP A 39 -0.53 3.83 -26.09
N THR A 40 -1.11 3.31 -27.14
CA THR A 40 -2.14 4.02 -27.94
C THR A 40 -3.40 4.37 -27.16
N LEU A 41 -3.61 3.80 -25.98
CA LEU A 41 -4.74 4.08 -25.08
C LEU A 41 -4.43 5.13 -24.02
N LYS A 42 -3.17 5.58 -23.94
CA LYS A 42 -2.67 6.46 -22.88
C LYS A 42 -2.01 7.73 -23.45
N ASN A 43 -1.88 8.73 -22.61
CA ASN A 43 -1.21 9.98 -22.93
C ASN A 43 0.22 9.99 -22.37
N ASP A 44 1.07 9.14 -22.94
CA ASP A 44 2.46 8.92 -22.55
C ASP A 44 3.48 9.60 -23.49
N TYR A 45 3.01 10.42 -24.43
CA TYR A 45 3.83 11.06 -25.49
C TYR A 45 5.09 11.77 -24.98
N GLU A 46 5.08 12.25 -23.75
CA GLU A 46 6.25 12.90 -23.13
C GLU A 46 7.43 11.94 -22.89
N PHE A 47 7.15 10.64 -22.83
CA PHE A 47 8.10 9.57 -22.49
C PHE A 47 8.54 8.77 -23.73
N LEU A 48 8.47 9.37 -24.92
CA LEU A 48 8.97 8.79 -26.15
C LEU A 48 10.35 9.36 -26.52
N PRO A 49 11.16 8.61 -27.29
CA PRO A 49 12.50 9.05 -27.70
C PRO A 49 12.51 10.37 -28.48
N ASP A 50 11.51 10.58 -29.32
CA ASP A 50 11.36 11.77 -30.15
C ASP A 50 10.64 12.93 -29.45
N ALA A 51 10.18 12.73 -28.21
CA ALA A 51 9.53 13.78 -27.41
C ALA A 51 10.55 14.82 -26.92
N PRO A 52 10.10 16.04 -26.54
CA PRO A 52 10.99 17.07 -26.00
C PRO A 52 11.84 16.64 -24.81
N LYS A 53 11.37 15.70 -23.99
CA LYS A 53 12.14 15.10 -22.91
C LYS A 53 13.25 14.17 -23.40
N GLY A 54 13.18 13.68 -24.66
CA GLY A 54 14.13 12.74 -25.22
C GLY A 54 14.28 11.48 -24.36
N TRP A 55 13.16 10.80 -24.09
CA TRP A 55 13.12 9.63 -23.20
C TRP A 55 13.61 8.39 -23.95
N THR A 56 14.92 8.24 -24.04
CA THR A 56 15.57 7.15 -24.79
C THR A 56 15.70 5.87 -23.95
N GLN A 57 15.91 4.73 -24.60
CA GLN A 57 16.22 3.45 -23.95
C GLN A 57 17.37 3.56 -22.93
N ALA A 58 18.42 4.32 -23.25
CA ALA A 58 19.53 4.52 -22.33
C ALA A 58 19.09 5.23 -21.03
N ARG A 59 18.21 6.23 -21.13
CA ARG A 59 17.66 6.93 -19.97
C ARG A 59 16.72 6.05 -19.17
N TYR A 60 15.92 5.23 -19.84
CA TYR A 60 15.05 4.25 -19.21
C TYR A 60 15.86 3.25 -18.39
N HIS A 61 16.88 2.62 -18.98
CA HIS A 61 17.72 1.67 -18.25
C HIS A 61 18.53 2.32 -17.12
N ASP A 62 19.00 3.55 -17.29
CA ASP A 62 19.66 4.31 -16.21
C ASP A 62 18.69 4.56 -15.05
N LYS A 63 17.43 4.87 -15.34
CA LYS A 63 16.38 5.03 -14.33
C LYS A 63 16.09 3.72 -13.59
N LEU A 64 15.93 2.61 -14.30
CA LEU A 64 15.77 1.29 -13.69
C LEU A 64 16.94 0.97 -12.74
N ALA A 65 18.17 1.21 -13.18
CA ALA A 65 19.35 0.98 -12.35
C ALA A 65 19.38 1.87 -11.09
N LYS A 66 18.94 3.12 -11.20
CA LYS A 66 18.84 4.04 -10.06
C LYS A 66 17.76 3.62 -9.07
N ILE A 67 16.57 3.23 -9.55
CA ILE A 67 15.49 2.70 -8.70
C ILE A 67 15.98 1.45 -7.95
N ALA A 68 16.58 0.50 -8.68
CA ALA A 68 17.13 -0.71 -8.09
C ALA A 68 18.16 -0.41 -6.99
N LYS A 69 19.09 0.52 -7.22
CA LYS A 69 20.09 0.94 -6.23
C LYS A 69 19.45 1.55 -4.97
N VAL A 70 18.40 2.35 -5.12
CA VAL A 70 17.68 2.91 -3.99
C VAL A 70 17.03 1.81 -3.17
N ILE A 71 16.34 0.86 -3.80
CA ILE A 71 15.69 -0.26 -3.10
C ILE A 71 16.73 -1.11 -2.35
N ILE A 72 17.83 -1.47 -3.00
CA ILE A 72 18.90 -2.27 -2.39
C ILE A 72 19.52 -1.52 -1.20
N ALA A 73 19.86 -0.24 -1.38
CA ALA A 73 20.53 0.54 -0.34
C ALA A 73 19.63 0.81 0.88
N THR A 74 18.32 0.88 0.67
CA THR A 74 17.34 1.10 1.76
C THR A 74 17.24 -0.12 2.69
N GLY A 75 17.53 -1.31 2.19
CA GLY A 75 17.44 -2.54 2.97
C GLY A 75 18.65 -2.82 3.84
N GLU A 76 19.74 -2.05 3.75
CA GLU A 76 21.01 -2.27 4.44
C GLU A 76 21.59 -3.67 4.15
N GLU A 77 21.55 -4.59 5.14
CA GLU A 77 22.08 -5.96 4.99
C GLU A 77 21.17 -6.86 4.15
N ASN A 78 19.85 -6.63 4.22
CA ASN A 78 18.85 -7.39 3.47
C ASN A 78 17.91 -6.44 2.73
N VAL A 79 17.57 -6.76 1.50
CA VAL A 79 16.58 -5.97 0.73
C VAL A 79 15.23 -5.94 1.45
N PRO A 80 14.41 -4.88 1.28
CA PRO A 80 13.07 -4.82 1.89
C PRO A 80 12.20 -6.02 1.49
N ASP A 81 11.38 -6.52 2.42
CA ASP A 81 10.45 -7.63 2.17
C ASP A 81 9.30 -7.21 1.27
N LEU A 82 8.83 -5.96 1.44
CA LEU A 82 7.80 -5.33 0.61
C LEU A 82 8.28 -3.96 0.12
N VAL A 83 8.02 -3.67 -1.15
CA VAL A 83 8.23 -2.34 -1.73
C VAL A 83 6.98 -1.90 -2.48
N GLY A 84 6.24 -0.94 -1.91
CA GLY A 84 5.16 -0.26 -2.61
C GLY A 84 5.73 0.78 -3.58
N LEU A 85 5.27 0.74 -4.81
CA LEU A 85 5.67 1.67 -5.86
C LEU A 85 4.46 2.44 -6.39
N CYS A 86 4.67 3.67 -6.82
CA CYS A 86 3.71 4.39 -7.65
C CYS A 86 4.41 5.12 -8.79
N GLU A 87 3.63 5.52 -9.80
CA GLU A 87 4.09 6.11 -11.06
C GLU A 87 4.88 5.11 -11.92
N VAL A 88 4.43 3.87 -11.95
CA VAL A 88 4.89 2.82 -12.84
C VAL A 88 3.90 2.69 -13.99
N GLU A 89 4.38 2.67 -15.22
CA GLU A 89 3.52 2.63 -16.39
C GLU A 89 2.82 1.27 -16.55
N ASN A 90 3.59 0.19 -16.61
CA ASN A 90 3.05 -1.11 -17.02
C ASN A 90 3.84 -2.31 -16.46
N ASP A 91 3.37 -3.51 -16.77
CA ASP A 91 4.00 -4.78 -16.40
C ASP A 91 5.41 -4.93 -16.98
N HIS A 92 5.67 -4.42 -18.20
CA HIS A 92 6.97 -4.46 -18.82
C HIS A 92 8.02 -3.68 -18.01
N CYS A 93 7.66 -2.50 -17.49
CA CYS A 93 8.52 -1.72 -16.62
C CYS A 93 8.89 -2.47 -15.33
N LEU A 94 7.94 -3.18 -14.73
CA LEU A 94 8.20 -3.98 -13.52
C LEU A 94 9.03 -5.22 -13.81
N LYS A 95 8.77 -5.88 -14.93
CA LYS A 95 9.58 -7.01 -15.38
C LYS A 95 11.03 -6.59 -15.62
N ASP A 96 11.24 -5.48 -16.31
CA ASP A 96 12.59 -4.95 -16.52
C ASP A 96 13.27 -4.55 -15.21
N LEU A 97 12.52 -3.94 -14.29
CA LEU A 97 13.04 -3.59 -12.97
C LEU A 97 13.47 -4.85 -12.18
N THR A 98 12.68 -5.91 -12.21
CA THR A 98 12.92 -7.11 -11.38
C THR A 98 13.81 -8.15 -12.04
N GLU A 99 13.90 -8.19 -13.38
CA GLU A 99 14.62 -9.23 -14.12
C GLU A 99 15.84 -8.69 -14.89
N ASN A 100 15.82 -7.41 -15.31
CA ASN A 100 16.80 -6.82 -16.20
C ASN A 100 17.58 -5.64 -15.57
N SER A 101 17.38 -5.36 -14.29
CA SER A 101 18.12 -4.35 -13.53
C SER A 101 19.00 -5.00 -12.45
N PRO A 102 19.82 -4.24 -11.70
CA PRO A 102 20.55 -4.76 -10.54
C PRO A 102 19.65 -5.43 -9.49
N LEU A 103 18.34 -5.16 -9.47
CA LEU A 103 17.40 -5.77 -8.54
C LEU A 103 17.11 -7.26 -8.84
N ARG A 104 17.56 -7.75 -10.01
CA ARG A 104 17.38 -9.16 -10.41
C ARG A 104 17.88 -10.15 -9.36
N GLU A 105 19.02 -9.87 -8.75
CA GLU A 105 19.63 -10.77 -7.75
C GLU A 105 18.81 -10.84 -6.46
N ALA A 106 17.95 -9.86 -6.20
CA ALA A 106 17.06 -9.86 -5.05
C ALA A 106 15.83 -10.79 -5.23
N GLY A 107 15.52 -11.22 -6.45
CA GLY A 107 14.49 -12.22 -6.73
C GLY A 107 13.06 -11.80 -6.41
N TYR A 108 12.75 -10.51 -6.45
CA TYR A 108 11.41 -9.98 -6.21
C TYR A 108 10.37 -10.58 -7.15
N ARG A 109 9.17 -10.75 -6.62
CA ARG A 109 7.93 -10.87 -7.39
C ARG A 109 7.13 -9.59 -7.21
N TYR A 110 6.15 -9.37 -8.10
CA TYR A 110 5.33 -8.17 -8.03
C TYR A 110 3.87 -8.43 -8.40
N VAL A 111 3.04 -7.50 -7.99
CA VAL A 111 1.65 -7.32 -8.43
C VAL A 111 1.42 -5.83 -8.67
N MET A 112 0.55 -5.48 -9.61
CA MET A 112 0.20 -4.10 -9.91
C MET A 112 -1.27 -3.97 -10.29
N THR A 113 -1.78 -2.74 -10.31
CA THR A 113 -3.04 -2.35 -10.91
C THR A 113 -2.90 -2.23 -12.44
N ASP A 114 -4.03 -2.12 -13.13
CA ASP A 114 -4.16 -1.68 -14.51
C ASP A 114 -5.31 -0.67 -14.50
N SER A 115 -4.97 0.57 -14.25
CA SER A 115 -5.94 1.62 -13.92
C SER A 115 -6.35 2.41 -15.16
N PRO A 116 -7.53 3.04 -15.13
CA PRO A 116 -7.99 3.88 -16.21
C PRO A 116 -7.33 5.28 -16.26
N ASP A 117 -6.25 5.52 -15.51
CA ASP A 117 -5.51 6.79 -15.54
C ASP A 117 -5.05 7.12 -16.96
N GLU A 118 -5.35 8.33 -17.41
CA GLU A 118 -5.06 8.75 -18.79
C GLU A 118 -3.55 8.83 -19.10
N ARG A 119 -2.70 9.07 -18.10
CA ARG A 119 -1.25 9.10 -18.30
C ARG A 119 -0.66 7.70 -18.41
N GLY A 120 -1.42 6.67 -17.97
CA GLY A 120 -0.94 5.30 -17.94
C GLY A 120 -0.02 4.99 -16.77
N ILE A 121 -0.22 5.62 -15.61
CA ILE A 121 0.55 5.30 -14.42
C ILE A 121 -0.27 4.51 -13.40
N ASP A 122 0.39 3.58 -12.77
CA ASP A 122 -0.19 2.64 -11.83
C ASP A 122 0.56 2.56 -10.51
N VAL A 123 0.03 1.76 -9.59
CA VAL A 123 0.67 1.39 -8.34
C VAL A 123 1.01 -0.09 -8.34
N ALA A 124 2.09 -0.44 -7.65
CA ALA A 124 2.59 -1.80 -7.59
C ALA A 124 3.11 -2.16 -6.20
N LEU A 125 3.20 -3.46 -5.92
CA LEU A 125 3.86 -4.02 -4.76
C LEU A 125 4.87 -5.07 -5.21
N LEU A 126 6.16 -4.83 -4.93
CA LEU A 126 7.19 -5.86 -4.99
C LEU A 126 7.22 -6.61 -3.66
N TYR A 127 7.47 -7.91 -3.69
CA TYR A 127 7.53 -8.73 -2.47
C TYR A 127 8.55 -9.85 -2.55
N GLN A 128 9.14 -10.19 -1.40
CA GLN A 128 10.04 -11.32 -1.21
C GLN A 128 9.23 -12.58 -0.90
N ARG A 129 9.38 -13.62 -1.74
CA ARG A 129 8.64 -14.89 -1.56
C ARG A 129 8.97 -15.64 -0.29
N GLY A 130 10.14 -15.40 0.28
CA GLY A 130 10.60 -16.05 1.51
C GLY A 130 9.88 -15.54 2.76
N SER A 131 9.49 -14.26 2.76
CA SER A 131 8.91 -13.59 3.91
C SER A 131 7.43 -13.20 3.72
N PHE A 132 6.95 -13.16 2.46
CA PHE A 132 5.56 -12.82 2.14
C PHE A 132 4.99 -13.78 1.07
N LYS A 133 4.07 -14.64 1.48
CA LYS A 133 3.35 -15.53 0.59
C LYS A 133 2.08 -14.87 0.10
N LEU A 134 2.04 -14.49 -1.17
CA LEU A 134 0.86 -13.90 -1.80
C LEU A 134 -0.35 -14.85 -1.69
N LEU A 135 -1.46 -14.38 -1.13
CA LEU A 135 -2.72 -15.09 -1.03
C LEU A 135 -3.77 -14.56 -2.02
N GLY A 136 -3.72 -13.26 -2.33
CA GLY A 136 -4.64 -12.64 -3.28
C GLY A 136 -4.32 -11.17 -3.54
N LYS A 137 -4.89 -10.64 -4.64
CA LYS A 137 -4.84 -9.21 -4.95
C LYS A 137 -6.18 -8.73 -5.48
N ASN A 138 -6.50 -7.46 -5.25
CA ASN A 138 -7.64 -6.76 -5.79
C ASN A 138 -7.24 -5.35 -6.25
N SER A 139 -7.91 -4.85 -7.29
CA SER A 139 -7.86 -3.45 -7.69
C SER A 139 -9.16 -2.79 -7.25
N LEU A 140 -9.08 -1.75 -6.41
CA LEU A 140 -10.24 -1.00 -5.95
C LEU A 140 -10.37 0.23 -6.84
N SER A 141 -11.39 0.25 -7.68
CA SER A 141 -11.65 1.36 -8.58
C SER A 141 -12.03 2.64 -7.84
N VAL A 142 -11.57 3.76 -8.38
CA VAL A 142 -11.86 5.11 -7.89
C VAL A 142 -12.64 5.87 -8.97
N PRO A 143 -13.98 5.70 -9.03
CA PRO A 143 -14.82 6.24 -10.10
C PRO A 143 -15.10 7.74 -9.90
N TYR A 144 -14.40 8.59 -10.64
CA TYR A 144 -14.66 10.05 -10.64
C TYR A 144 -15.66 10.52 -11.69
N LYS A 145 -16.30 9.59 -12.40
CA LYS A 145 -17.20 9.93 -13.51
C LYS A 145 -18.25 10.97 -13.14
N GLU A 146 -18.85 10.83 -11.96
CA GLU A 146 -19.87 11.75 -11.45
C GLU A 146 -19.29 13.08 -10.94
N MET A 147 -17.99 13.14 -10.71
CA MET A 147 -17.32 14.36 -10.28
C MET A 147 -16.75 15.17 -11.46
N GLU A 148 -17.16 14.84 -12.71
CA GLU A 148 -16.67 15.48 -13.94
C GLU A 148 -15.14 15.53 -14.03
N ARG A 149 -14.47 14.53 -13.48
CA ARG A 149 -13.03 14.45 -13.49
C ARG A 149 -12.54 13.27 -14.32
N ARG A 150 -11.33 13.43 -14.86
CA ARG A 150 -10.61 12.36 -15.56
C ARG A 150 -10.43 11.14 -14.66
N PRO A 151 -10.44 9.93 -15.25
CA PRO A 151 -10.11 8.71 -14.52
C PRO A 151 -8.77 8.82 -13.77
N THR A 152 -8.61 8.04 -12.72
CA THR A 152 -7.43 8.04 -11.88
C THR A 152 -6.95 6.62 -11.61
N ARG A 153 -5.88 6.51 -10.81
CA ARG A 153 -5.33 5.22 -10.38
C ARG A 153 -6.28 4.53 -9.42
N ASP A 154 -6.39 3.24 -9.61
CA ASP A 154 -7.01 2.35 -8.66
C ASP A 154 -6.14 2.20 -7.41
N ILE A 155 -6.72 1.70 -6.32
CA ILE A 155 -5.99 1.33 -5.11
C ILE A 155 -5.68 -0.16 -5.19
N LEU A 156 -4.42 -0.54 -5.10
CA LEU A 156 -4.01 -1.93 -5.03
C LEU A 156 -4.18 -2.46 -3.61
N HIS A 157 -4.97 -3.51 -3.45
CA HIS A 157 -5.05 -4.29 -2.22
C HIS A 157 -4.39 -5.65 -2.43
N VAL A 158 -3.45 -6.00 -1.56
CA VAL A 158 -2.72 -7.26 -1.60
C VAL A 158 -2.84 -7.95 -0.26
N MET A 159 -3.24 -9.20 -0.28
CA MET A 159 -3.31 -10.06 0.90
C MET A 159 -2.18 -11.09 0.84
N GLY A 160 -1.41 -11.22 1.91
CA GLY A 160 -0.36 -12.21 2.00
C GLY A 160 -0.14 -12.73 3.42
N GLN A 161 0.50 -13.87 3.52
CA GLN A 161 0.90 -14.48 4.78
C GLN A 161 2.37 -14.17 5.04
N VAL A 162 2.68 -13.61 6.19
CA VAL A 162 4.04 -13.35 6.67
C VAL A 162 4.63 -14.54 7.41
N ALA A 163 5.92 -14.51 7.72
CA ALA A 163 6.65 -15.63 8.34
C ALA A 163 6.07 -16.11 9.68
N SER A 164 5.42 -15.23 10.45
CA SER A 164 4.70 -15.60 11.68
C SER A 164 3.47 -16.47 11.45
N GLY A 165 3.00 -16.60 10.21
CA GLY A 165 1.74 -17.25 9.86
C GLY A 165 0.55 -16.30 9.81
N ASP A 166 0.72 -15.06 10.25
CA ASP A 166 -0.33 -14.04 10.22
C ASP A 166 -0.61 -13.56 8.80
N THR A 167 -1.85 -13.13 8.57
CA THR A 167 -2.21 -12.45 7.33
C THR A 167 -1.96 -10.96 7.46
N LEU A 168 -1.27 -10.40 6.47
CA LEU A 168 -1.07 -8.96 6.30
C LEU A 168 -1.83 -8.50 5.06
N ASP A 169 -2.69 -7.51 5.23
CA ASP A 169 -3.39 -6.82 4.14
C ASP A 169 -2.67 -5.50 3.85
N VAL A 170 -2.19 -5.35 2.63
CA VAL A 170 -1.41 -4.20 2.20
C VAL A 170 -2.19 -3.43 1.14
N PHE A 171 -2.39 -2.13 1.36
CA PHE A 171 -2.92 -1.22 0.36
C PHE A 171 -1.79 -0.33 -0.17
N VAL A 172 -1.70 -0.23 -1.49
CA VAL A 172 -0.81 0.74 -2.16
C VAL A 172 -1.68 1.71 -2.94
N CYS A 173 -1.52 3.02 -2.71
CA CYS A 173 -2.32 4.03 -3.36
C CYS A 173 -1.48 5.21 -3.87
N HIS A 174 -2.01 5.90 -4.89
CA HIS A 174 -1.49 7.18 -5.35
C HIS A 174 -2.66 8.13 -5.56
N MET A 175 -2.90 8.97 -4.56
CA MET A 175 -4.03 9.89 -4.56
C MET A 175 -3.84 11.05 -5.56
N PRO A 176 -4.92 11.74 -5.95
CA PRO A 176 -4.86 12.89 -6.83
C PRO A 176 -3.92 13.97 -6.33
N SER A 177 -3.07 14.46 -7.23
CA SER A 177 -2.13 15.54 -6.92
C SER A 177 -2.87 16.85 -6.60
N ARG A 178 -2.14 17.78 -5.96
CA ARG A 178 -2.62 19.15 -5.70
C ARG A 178 -2.55 20.07 -6.93
N ALA A 179 -2.31 19.52 -8.10
CA ALA A 179 -2.28 20.27 -9.35
C ALA A 179 -3.59 21.04 -9.58
N GLY A 180 -3.48 22.30 -9.92
CA GLY A 180 -4.64 23.19 -10.06
C GLY A 180 -5.15 23.82 -8.76
N GLY A 181 -4.49 23.54 -7.63
CA GLY A 181 -4.79 24.11 -6.30
C GLY A 181 -5.23 23.05 -5.29
N GLU A 182 -4.79 23.24 -4.05
CA GLU A 182 -5.06 22.32 -2.95
C GLU A 182 -6.56 22.16 -2.69
N GLU A 183 -7.27 23.29 -2.53
CA GLU A 183 -8.72 23.31 -2.26
C GLU A 183 -9.55 22.68 -3.39
N LYS A 184 -9.21 22.97 -4.65
CA LYS A 184 -9.91 22.42 -5.81
C LYS A 184 -9.72 20.90 -5.96
N SER A 185 -8.59 20.38 -5.54
CA SER A 185 -8.25 18.97 -5.64
C SER A 185 -8.60 18.15 -4.39
N GLU A 186 -8.84 18.81 -3.25
CA GLU A 186 -9.18 18.13 -1.99
C GLU A 186 -10.39 17.18 -2.10
N PRO A 187 -11.53 17.55 -2.71
CA PRO A 187 -12.69 16.65 -2.79
C PRO A 187 -12.35 15.27 -3.40
N TYR A 188 -11.44 15.22 -4.35
CA TYR A 188 -11.03 13.97 -5.00
C TYR A 188 -10.15 13.11 -4.08
N ARG A 189 -9.28 13.74 -3.27
CA ARG A 189 -8.51 13.02 -2.25
C ARG A 189 -9.40 12.51 -1.13
N LEU A 190 -10.38 13.30 -0.69
CA LEU A 190 -11.38 12.87 0.30
C LEU A 190 -12.17 11.67 -0.19
N PHE A 191 -12.62 11.68 -1.45
CA PHE A 191 -13.36 10.57 -2.05
C PHE A 191 -12.50 9.30 -2.14
N THR A 192 -11.26 9.41 -2.62
CA THR A 192 -10.32 8.28 -2.66
C THR A 192 -10.03 7.74 -1.26
N ALA A 193 -9.82 8.64 -0.29
CA ALA A 193 -9.60 8.25 1.10
C ALA A 193 -10.83 7.54 1.69
N GLN A 194 -12.04 7.92 1.31
CA GLN A 194 -13.28 7.26 1.75
C GLN A 194 -13.38 5.83 1.23
N ILE A 195 -13.06 5.59 -0.05
CA ILE A 195 -13.01 4.23 -0.61
C ILE A 195 -12.00 3.37 0.15
N LEU A 196 -10.81 3.91 0.36
CA LEU A 196 -9.73 3.24 1.09
C LEU A 196 -10.13 2.94 2.53
N ASN A 197 -10.77 3.90 3.22
CA ASN A 197 -11.24 3.72 4.60
C ASN A 197 -12.28 2.61 4.71
N ILE A 198 -13.28 2.60 3.82
CA ILE A 198 -14.31 1.55 3.78
C ILE A 198 -13.67 0.18 3.60
N ALA A 199 -12.70 0.06 2.69
CA ALA A 199 -12.01 -1.20 2.45
C ALA A 199 -11.18 -1.66 3.67
N ALA A 200 -10.41 -0.75 4.26
CA ALA A 200 -9.60 -1.05 5.45
C ALA A 200 -10.47 -1.41 6.68
N ASP A 201 -11.53 -0.64 6.93
CA ASP A 201 -12.48 -0.90 8.03
C ASP A 201 -13.18 -2.25 7.83
N SER A 202 -13.55 -2.59 6.61
CA SER A 202 -14.16 -3.88 6.30
C SER A 202 -13.24 -5.04 6.69
N ILE A 203 -11.96 -4.96 6.34
CA ILE A 203 -10.95 -5.97 6.71
C ILE A 203 -10.76 -6.01 8.23
N MET A 204 -10.60 -4.85 8.87
CA MET A 204 -10.43 -4.77 10.32
C MET A 204 -11.63 -5.33 11.09
N ASN A 205 -12.83 -5.31 10.52
CA ASN A 205 -14.03 -5.88 11.13
C ASN A 205 -14.22 -7.37 10.84
N LEU A 206 -13.73 -7.85 9.69
CA LEU A 206 -13.89 -9.25 9.27
C LEU A 206 -12.86 -10.17 9.91
N ARG A 207 -11.64 -9.70 10.15
CA ARG A 207 -10.56 -10.52 10.70
C ARG A 207 -10.58 -10.52 12.23
N GLN A 208 -10.26 -11.65 12.82
CA GLN A 208 -10.09 -11.77 14.27
C GLN A 208 -8.83 -11.02 14.74
N HIS A 209 -7.74 -11.12 13.94
CA HIS A 209 -6.47 -10.43 14.19
C HIS A 209 -6.08 -9.68 12.92
N PRO A 210 -6.63 -8.47 12.72
CA PRO A 210 -6.36 -7.69 11.53
C PRO A 210 -4.96 -7.09 11.59
N ASN A 211 -4.19 -7.28 10.52
CA ASN A 211 -2.96 -6.55 10.26
C ASN A 211 -3.15 -5.83 8.92
N VAL A 212 -3.30 -4.52 8.97
CA VAL A 212 -3.58 -3.69 7.81
C VAL A 212 -2.48 -2.65 7.68
N MET A 213 -1.87 -2.59 6.51
CA MET A 213 -0.88 -1.59 6.14
C MET A 213 -1.37 -0.81 4.93
N ILE A 214 -1.31 0.50 5.01
CA ILE A 214 -1.66 1.41 3.93
C ILE A 214 -0.45 2.26 3.64
N MET A 215 0.05 2.21 2.41
CA MET A 215 1.18 3.02 1.97
C MET A 215 0.88 3.70 0.64
N GLY A 216 1.49 4.86 0.39
CA GLY A 216 1.23 5.54 -0.86
C GLY A 216 1.72 6.98 -0.89
N ASP A 217 1.58 7.59 -2.08
CA ASP A 217 1.64 9.03 -2.24
C ASP A 217 0.22 9.60 -2.10
N PHE A 218 -0.07 10.11 -0.91
CA PHE A 218 -1.39 10.65 -0.60
C PHE A 218 -1.59 12.07 -1.13
N ASN A 219 -0.54 12.73 -1.58
CA ASN A 219 -0.57 14.13 -1.96
C ASN A 219 -1.20 15.04 -0.88
N ASP A 220 -1.20 14.59 0.37
CA ASP A 220 -1.73 15.28 1.55
C ASP A 220 -0.80 15.08 2.76
N TYR A 221 -0.79 16.07 3.65
CA TYR A 221 -0.06 15.99 4.92
C TYR A 221 -0.84 15.17 5.96
N PRO A 222 -0.17 14.66 7.02
CA PRO A 222 -0.82 13.94 8.12
C PRO A 222 -2.02 14.67 8.72
N THR A 223 -2.01 16.00 8.70
CA THR A 223 -3.05 16.87 9.26
C THR A 223 -4.20 17.19 8.30
N ASN A 224 -4.08 16.86 7.01
CA ASN A 224 -5.14 17.11 6.05
C ASN A 224 -6.37 16.23 6.28
N ASN A 225 -7.53 16.69 5.84
CA ASN A 225 -8.81 16.05 6.11
C ASN A 225 -8.90 14.61 5.60
N SER A 226 -8.30 14.29 4.47
CA SER A 226 -8.27 12.93 3.90
C SER A 226 -7.65 11.92 4.88
N ILE A 227 -6.58 12.31 5.58
CA ILE A 227 -5.83 11.45 6.49
C ILE A 227 -6.38 11.54 7.91
N ALA A 228 -6.47 12.76 8.46
CA ALA A 228 -6.84 12.96 9.85
C ALA A 228 -8.32 12.70 10.14
N LYS A 229 -9.22 13.01 9.18
CA LYS A 229 -10.66 12.87 9.39
C LYS A 229 -11.25 11.67 8.66
N VAL A 230 -10.97 11.51 7.37
CA VAL A 230 -11.60 10.45 6.56
C VAL A 230 -11.00 9.09 6.90
N LEU A 231 -9.69 8.94 6.88
CA LEU A 231 -9.02 7.71 7.33
C LEU A 231 -8.97 7.59 8.85
N GLY A 232 -9.17 8.71 9.59
CA GLY A 232 -9.15 8.71 11.04
C GLY A 232 -7.81 8.28 11.64
N ALA A 233 -6.73 8.41 10.87
CA ALA A 233 -5.40 8.01 11.29
C ALA A 233 -4.85 8.97 12.35
N VAL A 234 -4.31 8.41 13.43
CA VAL A 234 -3.80 9.16 14.58
C VAL A 234 -2.30 9.01 14.74
N ALA A 235 -1.70 9.90 15.52
CA ALA A 235 -0.31 9.79 15.90
C ALA A 235 -0.05 8.46 16.66
N PRO A 236 1.08 7.77 16.45
CA PRO A 236 1.44 6.56 17.15
C PRO A 236 1.93 6.87 18.57
N LYS A 237 1.02 7.30 19.45
CA LYS A 237 1.30 7.65 20.85
C LYS A 237 0.45 6.83 21.78
N GLY A 238 1.09 6.27 22.84
CA GLY A 238 0.41 5.47 23.85
C GLY A 238 0.13 4.02 23.41
N GLU A 239 -0.81 3.38 24.07
CA GLU A 239 -1.21 2.00 23.77
C GLU A 239 -1.94 1.89 22.43
N VAL A 240 -1.64 0.83 21.70
CA VAL A 240 -2.32 0.53 20.42
C VAL A 240 -3.79 0.18 20.69
N GLN A 241 -4.68 0.95 20.10
CA GLN A 241 -6.12 0.74 20.17
C GLN A 241 -6.59 -0.19 19.06
N ALA A 242 -7.48 -1.11 19.38
CA ALA A 242 -8.06 -1.99 18.38
C ALA A 242 -8.78 -1.20 17.27
N LYS A 243 -8.63 -1.67 16.03
CA LYS A 243 -9.30 -1.13 14.84
C LYS A 243 -9.01 0.35 14.56
N LYS A 244 -7.81 0.82 14.88
CA LYS A 244 -7.39 2.19 14.60
C LYS A 244 -6.16 2.22 13.72
N LEU A 245 -6.14 3.13 12.75
CA LEU A 245 -4.98 3.40 11.90
C LEU A 245 -4.05 4.38 12.59
N TYR A 246 -2.76 4.08 12.55
CA TYR A 246 -1.69 4.93 13.09
C TYR A 246 -0.87 5.51 11.94
N ASN A 247 -0.73 6.84 11.94
CA ASN A 247 0.07 7.53 10.95
C ASN A 247 1.53 7.58 11.39
N LEU A 248 2.36 6.73 10.82
CA LEU A 248 3.78 6.63 11.15
C LEU A 248 4.60 7.84 10.68
N MET A 249 4.00 8.74 9.89
CA MET A 249 4.61 9.99 9.43
C MET A 249 4.23 11.18 10.29
N ASP A 250 3.39 11.00 11.32
CA ASP A 250 2.99 12.10 12.20
C ASP A 250 4.20 12.71 12.92
N GLY A 251 4.21 14.06 12.98
CA GLY A 251 5.28 14.82 13.62
C GLY A 251 6.61 14.87 12.87
N ARG A 252 6.76 14.20 11.72
CA ARG A 252 7.95 14.29 10.89
C ARG A 252 7.90 15.56 10.06
N LYS A 253 8.90 16.44 10.27
CA LYS A 253 9.00 17.75 9.59
C LYS A 253 10.07 17.77 8.49
N GLU A 254 10.94 16.78 8.48
CA GLU A 254 12.08 16.69 7.58
C GLU A 254 11.93 15.54 6.61
N GLY A 255 12.27 15.78 5.37
CA GLY A 255 12.17 14.85 4.27
C GLY A 255 11.50 15.49 3.06
N THR A 256 11.86 15.03 1.89
CA THR A 256 11.57 15.71 0.63
C THR A 256 10.10 15.79 0.26
N TYR A 257 9.19 15.04 0.91
CA TYR A 257 7.73 15.19 0.71
C TYR A 257 6.96 14.54 1.85
N PRO A 258 6.41 15.32 2.80
CA PRO A 258 5.53 14.80 3.86
C PRO A 258 4.18 14.29 3.34
N LEU A 259 3.99 14.23 2.02
CA LEU A 259 2.77 13.75 1.36
C LEU A 259 2.71 12.23 1.26
N ARG A 260 3.81 11.53 1.57
CA ARG A 260 3.86 10.06 1.59
C ARG A 260 3.47 9.57 2.97
N VAL A 261 2.53 8.67 3.04
CA VAL A 261 1.98 8.19 4.31
C VAL A 261 2.05 6.68 4.36
N ILE A 262 2.46 6.15 5.50
CA ILE A 262 2.26 4.76 5.86
C ILE A 262 1.34 4.75 7.09
N LEU A 263 0.18 4.17 6.92
CA LEU A 263 -0.79 3.94 7.98
C LEU A 263 -0.74 2.47 8.35
N PHE A 264 -0.71 2.19 9.63
CA PHE A 264 -0.61 0.83 10.10
C PHE A 264 -1.61 0.56 11.22
N HIS A 265 -2.24 -0.59 11.16
CA HIS A 265 -2.97 -1.18 12.26
C HIS A 265 -2.41 -2.58 12.51
N ASN A 266 -2.01 -2.82 13.75
CA ASN A 266 -1.39 -4.08 14.11
C ASN A 266 -1.84 -4.56 15.49
N TYR A 267 -1.89 -5.88 15.61
CA TYR A 267 -2.12 -6.59 16.86
C TYR A 267 -0.80 -7.22 17.35
N GLY A 268 -0.05 -6.47 18.16
CA GLY A 268 1.09 -7.03 18.91
C GLY A 268 2.46 -7.08 18.22
N ILE A 269 2.74 -6.22 17.25
CA ILE A 269 4.07 -6.10 16.62
C ILE A 269 4.78 -4.84 17.10
N ASP A 270 6.02 -4.97 17.49
CA ASP A 270 6.90 -3.84 17.80
C ASP A 270 7.39 -3.16 16.50
N GLN A 271 7.44 -1.84 16.49
CA GLN A 271 7.66 -1.08 15.26
C GLN A 271 8.82 -0.10 15.40
N THR A 272 9.74 -0.13 14.47
CA THR A 272 10.70 0.96 14.25
C THR A 272 10.47 1.55 12.87
N VAL A 273 10.31 2.87 12.80
CA VAL A 273 10.16 3.59 11.54
C VAL A 273 11.43 4.38 11.30
N GLU A 274 12.13 4.06 10.23
CA GLU A 274 13.34 4.74 9.82
C GLU A 274 13.14 5.46 8.48
N MET A 275 13.86 6.55 8.28
CA MET A 275 13.96 7.23 6.99
C MET A 275 15.41 7.24 6.55
N ASP A 276 15.66 6.90 5.29
CA ASP A 276 16.98 7.13 4.71
C ASP A 276 17.24 8.62 4.48
N SER A 277 18.49 8.97 4.17
CA SER A 277 18.93 10.35 3.93
C SER A 277 18.23 11.02 2.73
N LYS A 278 17.45 10.26 1.93
CA LYS A 278 16.70 10.73 0.77
C LYS A 278 15.19 10.80 1.02
N GLY A 279 14.75 10.53 2.26
CA GLY A 279 13.33 10.58 2.63
C GLY A 279 12.53 9.35 2.26
N ASN A 280 13.16 8.23 1.90
CA ASN A 280 12.47 6.95 1.76
C ASN A 280 12.19 6.37 3.13
N ILE A 281 11.00 5.78 3.28
CA ILE A 281 10.55 5.26 4.56
C ILE A 281 10.80 3.76 4.59
N VAL A 282 11.48 3.32 5.65
CA VAL A 282 11.65 1.91 5.99
C VAL A 282 10.94 1.65 7.30
N ILE A 283 10.07 0.65 7.30
CA ILE A 283 9.44 0.19 8.52
C ILE A 283 10.06 -1.15 8.89
N LEU A 284 10.66 -1.20 10.06
CA LEU A 284 11.15 -2.44 10.66
C LEU A 284 10.04 -2.98 11.57
N LEU A 285 9.52 -4.15 11.24
CA LEU A 285 8.55 -4.85 12.05
C LEU A 285 9.27 -6.01 12.75
N SER A 286 9.44 -5.91 14.06
CA SER A 286 9.95 -7.01 14.89
C SER A 286 8.76 -7.72 15.54
N GLY A 287 8.57 -9.00 15.21
CA GLY A 287 7.41 -9.76 15.71
C GLY A 287 7.61 -10.30 17.12
N ILE A 288 6.62 -10.13 17.98
CA ILE A 288 6.47 -10.97 19.17
C ILE A 288 5.71 -12.23 18.74
N SER A 289 6.34 -13.38 18.87
CA SER A 289 5.68 -14.67 18.62
C SER A 289 4.61 -14.91 19.69
N VAL A 290 3.35 -14.75 19.32
CA VAL A 290 2.24 -15.27 20.10
C VAL A 290 1.92 -16.65 19.56
N PRO A 291 1.84 -17.70 20.39
CA PRO A 291 1.47 -19.03 19.92
C PRO A 291 0.05 -18.99 19.35
N VAL A 292 -0.04 -19.22 18.03
CA VAL A 292 -1.32 -19.30 17.31
C VAL A 292 -1.89 -20.70 17.50
N PRO A 293 -3.14 -20.86 18.00
CA PRO A 293 -3.85 -22.12 17.86
C PRO A 293 -4.03 -22.40 16.36
N ALA A 294 -3.77 -23.64 15.95
CA ALA A 294 -3.81 -24.08 14.57
C ALA A 294 -5.10 -23.64 13.86
N LEU A 295 -4.98 -22.70 12.93
CA LEU A 295 -6.08 -22.29 12.06
C LEU A 295 -6.11 -23.25 10.86
N THR A 296 -7.16 -24.05 10.83
CA THR A 296 -7.60 -24.85 9.71
C THR A 296 -7.82 -23.97 8.47
N GLN A 297 -7.36 -24.46 7.33
CA GLN A 297 -7.56 -23.99 5.97
C GLN A 297 -8.95 -23.38 5.74
N ILE A 298 -9.01 -22.08 5.39
CA ILE A 298 -10.15 -21.48 4.73
C ILE A 298 -9.63 -20.47 3.67
N GLU A 299 -9.44 -20.90 2.42
CA GLU A 299 -10.16 -20.48 1.22
C GLU A 299 -10.04 -19.03 0.79
N GLY A 300 -9.03 -18.71 -0.07
CA GLY A 300 -8.82 -17.39 -0.65
C GLY A 300 -10.00 -16.86 -1.52
N LEU A 301 -10.77 -17.74 -2.16
CA LEU A 301 -11.89 -17.34 -3.05
C LEU A 301 -13.17 -16.99 -2.27
N GLN A 302 -13.46 -17.68 -1.17
CA GLN A 302 -14.63 -17.34 -0.35
C GLN A 302 -14.43 -16.05 0.42
N SER A 303 -13.21 -15.74 0.85
CA SER A 303 -12.88 -14.47 1.53
C SER A 303 -13.11 -13.25 0.63
N ILE A 304 -12.80 -13.37 -0.67
CA ILE A 304 -13.03 -12.29 -1.64
C ILE A 304 -14.53 -12.07 -1.87
N GLN A 305 -15.33 -13.13 -2.00
CA GLN A 305 -16.78 -13.00 -2.16
C GLN A 305 -17.47 -12.48 -0.90
N ILE A 306 -17.01 -12.90 0.28
CA ILE A 306 -17.49 -12.38 1.55
C ILE A 306 -17.08 -10.92 1.72
N PHE A 307 -15.85 -10.54 1.34
CA PHE A 307 -15.37 -9.17 1.33
C PHE A 307 -16.24 -8.27 0.43
N LEU A 308 -16.47 -8.67 -0.82
CA LEU A 308 -17.34 -7.93 -1.75
C LEU A 308 -18.78 -7.81 -1.23
N LYS A 309 -19.32 -8.87 -0.64
CA LYS A 309 -20.66 -8.86 -0.05
C LYS A 309 -20.74 -7.95 1.19
N HIS A 310 -19.71 -7.90 2.02
CA HIS A 310 -19.60 -6.99 3.17
C HIS A 310 -19.35 -5.55 2.74
N LEU A 311 -18.54 -5.33 1.73
CA LEU A 311 -18.34 -4.01 1.14
C LEU A 311 -19.68 -3.43 0.68
N ARG A 312 -20.51 -4.24 -0.02
CA ARG A 312 -21.88 -3.86 -0.38
C ARG A 312 -22.75 -3.52 0.83
N ALA A 313 -22.73 -4.34 1.87
CA ALA A 313 -23.56 -4.15 3.06
C ALA A 313 -23.12 -2.93 3.87
N VAL A 314 -21.81 -2.69 4.03
CA VAL A 314 -21.25 -1.55 4.77
C VAL A 314 -21.45 -0.26 3.99
N MET A 315 -21.28 -0.27 2.67
CA MET A 315 -21.59 0.87 1.82
C MET A 315 -23.07 1.24 1.90
N ALA A 316 -23.97 0.25 1.85
CA ALA A 316 -25.41 0.47 2.04
C ALA A 316 -25.73 1.03 3.43
N SER A 317 -25.12 0.52 4.51
CA SER A 317 -25.43 0.96 5.87
C SER A 317 -24.88 2.35 6.22
N HIS A 318 -23.69 2.72 5.77
CA HIS A 318 -23.11 4.05 6.03
C HIS A 318 -23.78 5.17 5.22
N LEU A 319 -24.34 4.83 4.05
CA LEU A 319 -25.10 5.77 3.25
C LEU A 319 -26.51 6.02 3.82
N PHE A 320 -27.07 5.08 4.61
CA PHE A 320 -28.38 5.23 5.24
C PHE A 320 -28.37 5.90 6.62
N HIS A 321 -27.20 6.03 7.30
CA HIS A 321 -27.10 6.60 8.64
C HIS A 321 -26.44 7.98 8.72
N GLY A 322 -26.04 8.57 7.59
CA GLY A 322 -25.57 9.95 7.51
C GLY A 322 -26.75 10.90 7.40
N ASN A 323 -27.04 11.64 8.47
CA ASN A 323 -28.06 12.67 8.64
C ASN A 323 -28.60 13.30 7.34
N VAL A 324 -29.80 12.88 6.95
CA VAL A 324 -30.63 13.57 5.98
C VAL A 324 -31.29 14.76 6.66
N HIS A 325 -30.61 15.87 6.76
CA HIS A 325 -31.26 17.17 6.95
C HIS A 325 -30.51 18.25 6.18
N GLN A 326 -31.26 18.81 5.21
CA GLN A 326 -30.99 19.99 4.43
C GLN A 326 -30.03 19.88 3.23
N TYR A 327 -30.52 19.26 2.15
CA TYR A 327 -30.16 19.74 0.80
C TYR A 327 -31.39 19.64 -0.14
N SER A 328 -31.60 20.72 -0.90
CA SER A 328 -32.72 20.93 -1.81
C SER A 328 -32.63 20.07 -3.07
N LYS A 329 -33.77 19.80 -3.61
CA LYS A 329 -34.26 19.17 -4.83
C LYS A 329 -33.30 18.97 -6.03
N GLU A 330 -32.23 18.25 -5.85
CA GLU A 330 -31.47 17.50 -6.85
C GLU A 330 -30.30 16.93 -6.06
N ASP A 331 -30.55 15.74 -5.48
CA ASP A 331 -29.57 15.14 -4.57
C ASP A 331 -28.57 14.26 -5.35
N PRO A 332 -27.35 14.74 -5.60
CA PRO A 332 -26.30 13.95 -6.28
C PRO A 332 -25.92 12.67 -5.52
N VAL A 333 -26.35 12.55 -4.26
CA VAL A 333 -26.04 11.41 -3.39
C VAL A 333 -26.86 10.18 -3.75
N ALA A 334 -28.12 10.36 -4.18
CA ALA A 334 -28.97 9.23 -4.57
C ALA A 334 -28.48 8.54 -5.86
N ASP A 335 -27.95 9.29 -6.82
CA ASP A 335 -27.35 8.73 -8.03
C ASP A 335 -25.96 8.11 -7.75
N ARG A 336 -25.21 8.67 -6.82
CA ARG A 336 -23.95 8.05 -6.35
C ARG A 336 -24.17 6.70 -5.67
N GLN A 337 -25.30 6.52 -4.99
CA GLN A 337 -25.66 5.24 -4.37
C GLN A 337 -25.93 4.15 -5.42
N ARG A 338 -26.58 4.47 -6.52
CA ARG A 338 -26.82 3.54 -7.62
C ARG A 338 -25.52 3.13 -8.29
N MET A 339 -24.62 4.08 -8.57
CA MET A 339 -23.36 3.79 -9.24
C MET A 339 -22.41 2.94 -8.39
N LEU A 340 -22.39 3.13 -7.07
CA LEU A 340 -21.58 2.31 -6.17
C LEU A 340 -22.15 0.88 -6.02
N ILE A 341 -23.46 0.69 -6.19
CA ILE A 341 -24.11 -0.63 -6.17
C ILE A 341 -23.87 -1.39 -7.48
N ASP A 342 -23.77 -0.70 -8.61
CA ASP A 342 -23.53 -1.30 -9.92
C ASP A 342 -22.04 -1.63 -10.18
N LEU A 343 -21.13 -1.09 -9.36
CA LEU A 343 -19.66 -1.29 -9.46
C LEU A 343 -19.13 -2.39 -8.54
N VAL A 344 -19.93 -2.97 -7.71
CA VAL A 344 -19.62 -4.10 -6.84
C VAL A 344 -20.47 -5.30 -7.26
#